data_53e069c5822a5b87381708925fead31b
#
_entry.id   53e069c5822a5b87381708925fead31b
#
_cell.length_a   1.000
_cell.length_b   1.000
_cell.length_c   1.000
_cell.angle_alpha   90.00
_cell.angle_beta   90.00
_cell.angle_gamma   90.00
#
_symmetry.space_group_name_H-M   'P 1'
#
loop_
_entity.id
_entity.type
_entity.pdbx_description
1 polymer ?
#
loop_
_entity_poly.entity_id
_entity_poly.type
_entity_poly.pdbx_seq_one_letter_code
_entity_poly.pdbx_strand_id
1 'polypeptide(L)'
;MAEKKKILIVEDDPNFGSILKDYLKLHSYDVSLAKNGIEGLEKFKKTSYDLCILDVMMPFKDGFSLATDIRSLNEEIPLIFLTAKSLKEDVINGFKIGADDYLIKPFDSEILLLKGRSIFKRN
;
A
#
# COMPACT_ATOMS: atom_id res chain seq x y z
N MET A 1 9.64 -5.78 24.23
CA MET A 1 9.76 -4.91 23.05
C MET A 1 8.58 -5.13 22.14
N ALA A 2 7.99 -4.04 21.66
CA ALA A 2 6.91 -4.16 20.70
C ALA A 2 7.47 -4.59 19.35
N GLU A 3 6.74 -5.46 18.66
CA GLU A 3 7.10 -5.84 17.30
C GLU A 3 6.88 -4.64 16.35
N LYS A 4 7.69 -4.58 15.31
CA LYS A 4 7.53 -3.58 14.27
C LYS A 4 6.25 -3.87 13.49
N LYS A 5 5.54 -2.82 13.11
CA LYS A 5 4.41 -2.94 12.19
C LYS A 5 4.92 -3.35 10.82
N LYS A 6 4.18 -4.26 10.18
CA LYS A 6 4.56 -4.82 8.88
C LYS A 6 3.78 -4.16 7.74
N ILE A 7 4.51 -3.63 6.78
CA ILE A 7 3.93 -2.92 5.63
C ILE A 7 4.28 -3.67 4.35
N LEU A 8 3.26 -3.91 3.51
CA LEU A 8 3.47 -4.43 2.17
C LEU A 8 3.33 -3.28 1.18
N ILE A 9 4.40 -3.04 0.40
CA ILE A 9 4.38 -2.09 -0.71
C ILE A 9 4.31 -2.88 -2.01
N VAL A 10 3.36 -2.54 -2.88
CA VAL A 10 3.27 -3.14 -4.22
C VAL A 10 3.43 -2.03 -5.25
N GLU A 11 4.56 -2.03 -5.94
CA GLU A 11 4.98 -0.96 -6.83
C GLU A 11 5.88 -1.53 -7.93
N ASP A 12 5.54 -1.28 -9.20
CA ASP A 12 6.30 -1.83 -10.33
C ASP A 12 7.55 -1.01 -10.70
N ASP A 13 7.63 0.25 -10.27
CA ASP A 13 8.85 1.04 -10.45
C ASP A 13 9.86 0.67 -9.36
N PRO A 14 10.95 -0.04 -9.71
CA PRO A 14 11.89 -0.53 -8.69
C PRO A 14 12.61 0.59 -7.95
N ASN A 15 12.90 1.71 -8.60
CA ASN A 15 13.57 2.83 -7.94
C ASN A 15 12.65 3.49 -6.93
N PHE A 16 11.42 3.80 -7.32
CA PHE A 16 10.44 4.41 -6.43
C PHE A 16 10.13 3.49 -5.27
N GLY A 17 9.87 2.21 -5.56
CA GLY A 17 9.55 1.23 -4.52
C GLY A 17 10.68 1.05 -3.52
N SER A 18 11.92 0.99 -4.00
CA SER A 18 13.10 0.82 -3.14
C SER A 18 13.30 2.04 -2.23
N ILE A 19 13.18 3.24 -2.79
CA ILE A 19 13.34 4.48 -2.00
C ILE A 19 12.27 4.55 -0.91
N LEU A 20 11.03 4.26 -1.24
CA LEU A 20 9.95 4.29 -0.27
C LEU A 20 10.14 3.23 0.81
N LYS A 21 10.52 2.02 0.42
CA LYS A 21 10.82 0.94 1.36
C LYS A 21 11.90 1.36 2.35
N ASP A 22 13.02 1.89 1.85
CA ASP A 22 14.13 2.30 2.71
C ASP A 22 13.72 3.43 3.66
N TYR A 23 12.96 4.39 3.17
CA TYR A 23 12.45 5.48 3.99
C TYR A 23 11.62 4.97 5.17
N LEU A 24 10.68 4.06 4.90
CA LEU A 24 9.83 3.52 5.96
C LEU A 24 10.61 2.63 6.91
N LYS A 25 11.59 1.89 6.42
CA LYS A 25 12.47 1.08 7.29
C LYS A 25 13.27 1.95 8.25
N LEU A 26 13.71 3.12 7.82
CA LEU A 26 14.39 4.07 8.69
C LEU A 26 13.49 4.54 9.85
N HIS A 27 12.19 4.49 9.67
CA HIS A 27 11.21 4.89 10.69
C HIS A 27 10.66 3.70 11.44
N SER A 28 11.41 2.59 11.48
CA SER A 28 11.15 1.43 12.33
C SER A 28 9.97 0.57 11.90
N TYR A 29 9.71 0.52 10.60
CA TYR A 29 8.73 -0.42 10.03
C TYR A 29 9.43 -1.60 9.39
N ASP A 30 8.77 -2.76 9.43
CA ASP A 30 9.18 -3.95 8.69
C ASP A 30 8.48 -3.90 7.34
N VAL A 31 9.22 -3.78 6.25
CA VAL A 31 8.65 -3.49 4.93
C VAL A 31 9.03 -4.56 3.92
N SER A 32 8.02 -5.08 3.22
CA SER A 32 8.18 -5.98 2.08
C SER A 32 7.78 -5.25 0.81
N LEU A 33 8.49 -5.48 -0.28
CA LEU A 33 8.21 -4.87 -1.58
C LEU A 33 7.90 -5.96 -2.60
N ALA A 34 6.76 -5.81 -3.27
CA ALA A 34 6.38 -6.64 -4.41
C ALA A 34 6.37 -5.80 -5.69
N LYS A 35 6.69 -6.40 -6.82
CA LYS A 35 6.87 -5.70 -8.10
C LYS A 35 5.60 -5.58 -8.93
N ASN A 36 4.59 -6.36 -8.62
CA ASN A 36 3.32 -6.36 -9.36
C ASN A 36 2.22 -6.95 -8.48
N GLY A 37 0.99 -6.88 -8.97
CA GLY A 37 -0.16 -7.35 -8.19
C GLY A 37 -0.17 -8.85 -7.93
N ILE A 38 0.39 -9.66 -8.83
CA ILE A 38 0.46 -11.11 -8.62
C ILE A 38 1.40 -11.43 -7.46
N GLU A 39 2.61 -10.88 -7.49
CA GLU A 39 3.58 -11.04 -6.41
C GLU A 39 3.05 -10.46 -5.10
N GLY A 40 2.36 -9.32 -5.17
CA GLY A 40 1.74 -8.69 -4.01
C GLY A 40 0.73 -9.61 -3.33
N LEU A 41 -0.13 -10.25 -4.11
CA LEU A 41 -1.13 -11.17 -3.57
C LEU A 41 -0.47 -12.40 -2.96
N GLU A 42 0.56 -12.94 -3.60
CA GLU A 42 1.30 -14.07 -3.06
C GLU A 42 1.92 -13.74 -1.69
N LYS A 43 2.58 -12.58 -1.58
CA LYS A 43 3.16 -12.15 -0.31
C LYS A 43 2.09 -11.91 0.75
N PHE A 44 0.96 -11.33 0.36
CA PHE A 44 -0.14 -11.06 1.28
C PHE A 44 -0.70 -12.35 1.89
N LYS A 45 -0.78 -13.41 1.09
CA LYS A 45 -1.29 -14.70 1.57
C LYS A 45 -0.32 -15.42 2.50
N LYS A 46 0.98 -15.16 2.38
CA LYS A 46 2.01 -15.86 3.16
C LYS A 46 2.36 -15.19 4.48
N THR A 47 2.10 -13.90 4.62
CA THR A 47 2.54 -13.12 5.77
C THR A 47 1.41 -12.18 6.19
N SER A 48 1.24 -12.00 7.50
CA SER A 48 0.29 -11.03 8.03
C SER A 48 0.91 -9.63 7.96
N TYR A 49 0.21 -8.69 7.35
CA TYR A 49 0.61 -7.30 7.26
C TYR A 49 -0.33 -6.41 8.06
N ASP A 50 0.17 -5.23 8.44
CA ASP A 50 -0.60 -4.24 9.19
C ASP A 50 -1.08 -3.09 8.31
N LEU A 51 -0.50 -2.94 7.12
CA LEU A 51 -0.84 -1.91 6.15
C LEU A 51 -0.37 -2.36 4.76
N CYS A 52 -1.19 -2.12 3.75
CA CYS A 52 -0.81 -2.31 2.36
C CYS A 52 -0.80 -0.97 1.63
N ILE A 53 0.29 -0.71 0.90
CA ILE A 53 0.45 0.48 0.07
C ILE A 53 0.56 0.01 -1.37
N LEU A 54 -0.40 0.37 -2.21
CA LEU A 54 -0.57 -0.22 -3.54
C LEU A 54 -0.57 0.85 -4.62
N ASP A 55 0.25 0.67 -5.66
CA ASP A 55 0.07 1.44 -6.89
C ASP A 55 -1.09 0.83 -7.69
N VAL A 56 -1.82 1.66 -8.40
CA VAL A 56 -2.92 1.20 -9.25
C VAL A 56 -2.39 0.70 -10.61
N MET A 57 -1.45 1.44 -11.20
CA MET A 57 -0.95 1.16 -12.54
C MET A 57 0.22 0.19 -12.52
N MET A 58 -0.07 -1.10 -12.65
CA MET A 58 0.94 -2.14 -12.66
C MET A 58 0.63 -3.17 -13.75
N PRO A 59 1.67 -3.83 -14.31
CA PRO A 59 1.44 -4.89 -15.29
C PRO A 59 0.81 -6.13 -14.65
N PHE A 60 0.16 -6.94 -15.44
CA PHE A 60 -0.44 -8.25 -15.11
C PHE A 60 -1.66 -8.15 -14.21
N LYS A 61 -1.58 -7.44 -13.11
CA LYS A 61 -2.68 -7.29 -12.15
C LYS A 61 -2.59 -5.90 -11.53
N ASP A 62 -3.55 -5.03 -11.81
CA ASP A 62 -3.51 -3.66 -11.30
C ASP A 62 -3.85 -3.60 -9.80
N GLY A 63 -3.65 -2.40 -9.23
CA GLY A 63 -3.84 -2.20 -7.79
C GLY A 63 -5.28 -2.31 -7.34
N PHE A 64 -6.24 -1.94 -8.17
CA PHE A 64 -7.66 -2.07 -7.84
C PHE A 64 -8.07 -3.54 -7.77
N SER A 65 -7.63 -4.34 -8.73
CA SER A 65 -7.88 -5.77 -8.73
C SER A 65 -7.22 -6.45 -7.52
N LEU A 66 -5.97 -6.07 -7.23
CA LEU A 66 -5.26 -6.59 -6.06
C LEU A 66 -5.99 -6.22 -4.77
N ALA A 67 -6.41 -4.96 -4.63
CA ALA A 67 -7.12 -4.51 -3.44
C ALA A 67 -8.44 -5.24 -3.24
N THR A 68 -9.15 -5.51 -4.33
CA THR A 68 -10.40 -6.28 -4.26
C THR A 68 -10.14 -7.69 -3.72
N ASP A 69 -9.08 -8.34 -4.19
CA ASP A 69 -8.70 -9.67 -3.70
C ASP A 69 -8.27 -9.61 -2.22
N ILE A 70 -7.50 -8.60 -1.85
CA ILE A 70 -7.10 -8.42 -0.45
C ILE A 70 -8.34 -8.25 0.43
N ARG A 71 -9.31 -7.43 0.01
CA ARG A 71 -10.53 -7.21 0.76
C ARG A 71 -11.37 -8.48 0.94
N SER A 72 -11.34 -9.38 -0.04
CA SER A 72 -12.04 -10.65 0.12
C SER A 72 -11.36 -11.57 1.14
N LEU A 73 -10.07 -11.38 1.38
CA LEU A 73 -9.30 -12.14 2.37
C LEU A 73 -9.26 -11.47 3.74
N ASN A 74 -9.32 -10.13 3.78
CA ASN A 74 -9.26 -9.36 5.01
C ASN A 74 -9.97 -8.02 4.80
N GLU A 75 -11.14 -7.87 5.39
CA GLU A 75 -11.97 -6.67 5.24
C GLU A 75 -11.42 -5.45 5.97
N GLU A 76 -10.54 -5.65 6.94
CA GLU A 76 -10.16 -4.59 7.88
C GLU A 76 -8.74 -4.05 7.69
N ILE A 77 -7.88 -4.76 6.97
CA ILE A 77 -6.51 -4.27 6.83
C ILE A 77 -6.47 -2.90 6.16
N PRO A 78 -5.76 -1.93 6.71
CA PRO A 78 -5.65 -0.62 6.07
C PRO A 78 -5.00 -0.70 4.68
N LEU A 79 -5.56 0.04 3.73
CA LEU A 79 -5.04 0.15 2.36
C LEU A 79 -4.86 1.62 2.00
N ILE A 80 -3.71 1.94 1.42
CA ILE A 80 -3.44 3.26 0.84
C ILE A 80 -3.04 3.04 -0.62
N PHE A 81 -3.68 3.75 -1.55
CA PHE A 81 -3.24 3.77 -2.93
C PHE A 81 -2.25 4.91 -3.16
N LEU A 82 -1.16 4.62 -3.86
CA LEU A 82 -0.16 5.61 -4.29
C LEU A 82 -0.02 5.50 -5.79
N THR A 83 -0.50 6.48 -6.55
CA THR A 83 -0.53 6.31 -7.99
C THR A 83 -0.53 7.64 -8.74
N ALA A 84 -0.15 7.59 -10.03
CA ALA A 84 -0.29 8.73 -10.92
C ALA A 84 -1.72 8.90 -11.42
N LYS A 85 -2.63 7.94 -11.18
CA LYS A 85 -4.03 8.04 -11.59
C LYS A 85 -4.77 9.08 -10.75
N SER A 86 -5.10 10.20 -11.36
CA SER A 86 -5.65 11.37 -10.66
C SER A 86 -7.10 11.70 -11.03
N LEU A 87 -7.72 10.94 -11.93
CA LEU A 87 -9.10 11.21 -12.32
C LEU A 87 -10.04 10.96 -11.14
N LYS A 88 -11.07 11.77 -11.05
CA LYS A 88 -12.05 11.69 -9.96
C LYS A 88 -12.65 10.29 -9.83
N GLU A 89 -13.01 9.66 -10.96
CA GLU A 89 -13.56 8.31 -10.93
C GLU A 89 -12.58 7.26 -10.41
N ASP A 90 -11.28 7.43 -10.62
CA ASP A 90 -10.27 6.53 -10.09
C ASP A 90 -10.20 6.65 -8.57
N VAL A 91 -10.20 7.88 -8.06
CA VAL A 91 -10.18 8.15 -6.62
C VAL A 91 -11.42 7.58 -5.96
N ILE A 92 -12.58 7.82 -6.55
CA ILE A 92 -13.86 7.29 -6.05
C ILE A 92 -13.82 5.76 -6.01
N ASN A 93 -13.33 5.13 -7.08
CA ASN A 93 -13.24 3.68 -7.15
C ASN A 93 -12.34 3.12 -6.04
N GLY A 94 -11.20 3.76 -5.79
CA GLY A 94 -10.30 3.36 -4.70
C GLY A 94 -10.98 3.37 -3.35
N PHE A 95 -11.73 4.43 -3.04
CA PHE A 95 -12.47 4.51 -1.78
C PHE A 95 -13.64 3.53 -1.71
N LYS A 96 -14.29 3.25 -2.83
CA LYS A 96 -15.37 2.24 -2.88
C LYS A 96 -14.85 0.84 -2.59
N ILE A 97 -13.63 0.53 -2.99
CA ILE A 97 -12.99 -0.76 -2.67
C ILE A 97 -12.69 -0.85 -1.18
N GLY A 98 -12.59 0.29 -0.50
CA GLY A 98 -12.36 0.34 0.93
C GLY A 98 -10.98 0.86 1.32
N ALA A 99 -10.35 1.68 0.46
CA ALA A 99 -9.09 2.31 0.80
C ALA A 99 -9.26 3.32 1.93
N ASP A 100 -8.28 3.38 2.81
CA ASP A 100 -8.23 4.39 3.88
C ASP A 100 -7.73 5.72 3.35
N ASP A 101 -6.93 5.71 2.29
CA ASP A 101 -6.46 6.94 1.65
C ASP A 101 -6.05 6.68 0.20
N TYR A 102 -5.90 7.77 -0.55
CA TYR A 102 -5.52 7.74 -1.96
C TYR A 102 -4.58 8.92 -2.21
N LEU A 103 -3.30 8.63 -2.44
CA LEU A 103 -2.28 9.65 -2.64
C LEU A 103 -1.84 9.69 -4.10
N ILE A 104 -1.83 10.86 -4.69
CA ILE A 104 -1.49 11.06 -6.10
C ILE A 104 -0.02 11.47 -6.21
N LYS A 105 0.72 10.79 -7.08
CA LYS A 105 2.12 11.11 -7.35
C LYS A 105 2.21 12.41 -8.16
N PRO A 106 3.20 13.28 -7.90
CA PRO A 106 4.20 13.17 -6.83
C PRO A 106 3.62 13.55 -5.46
N PHE A 107 4.09 12.91 -4.40
CA PHE A 107 3.66 13.19 -3.04
C PHE A 107 4.88 13.29 -2.11
N ASP A 108 4.66 13.82 -0.92
CA ASP A 108 5.70 13.94 0.09
C ASP A 108 5.74 12.66 0.93
N SER A 109 6.90 12.02 1.01
CA SER A 109 7.06 10.78 1.79
C SER A 109 6.75 10.99 3.28
N GLU A 110 7.01 12.17 3.81
CA GLU A 110 6.66 12.48 5.20
C GLU A 110 5.15 12.47 5.42
N ILE A 111 4.38 12.94 4.45
CA ILE A 111 2.92 12.90 4.54
C ILE A 111 2.44 11.45 4.57
N LEU A 112 3.00 10.59 3.75
CA LEU A 112 2.67 9.16 3.78
C LEU A 112 3.01 8.55 5.14
N LEU A 113 4.18 8.87 5.69
CA LEU A 113 4.61 8.39 7.00
C LEU A 113 3.61 8.80 8.08
N LEU A 114 3.18 10.06 8.07
CA LEU A 114 2.23 10.57 9.05
C LEU A 114 0.85 9.93 8.91
N LYS A 115 0.41 9.67 7.69
CA LYS A 115 -0.85 8.96 7.44
C LYS A 115 -0.78 7.53 7.97
N GLY A 116 0.32 6.83 7.74
CA GLY A 116 0.52 5.49 8.28
C GLY A 116 0.49 5.48 9.81
N ARG A 117 1.18 6.42 10.44
CA ARG A 117 1.17 6.55 11.90
C ARG A 117 -0.23 6.80 12.43
N SER A 118 -1.00 7.66 11.77
CA SER A 118 -2.38 7.94 12.14
C SER A 118 -3.25 6.68 12.04
N ILE A 119 -3.09 5.91 10.99
CA ILE A 119 -3.81 4.64 10.81
C ILE A 119 -3.48 3.67 11.93
N PHE A 120 -2.22 3.50 12.28
CA PHE A 120 -1.80 2.59 13.35
C PHE A 120 -2.32 3.01 14.72
N LYS A 121 -2.46 4.31 14.96
CA LYS A 121 -3.00 4.82 16.23
C LYS A 121 -4.49 4.54 16.41
N ARG A 122 -5.24 4.39 15.33
CA ARG A 122 -6.69 4.13 15.39
C ARG A 122 -7.01 2.71 15.85
N ASN A 123 -6.05 1.82 15.78
CA ASN A 123 -6.26 0.39 16.06
C ASN A 123 -5.73 -0.02 17.44
#